data_0d02cd19ea7b13c52941c04a80f1cf5f
#
_entry.id   0d02cd19ea7b13c52941c04a80f1cf5f
#
_cell.length_a   1.000
_cell.length_b   1.000
_cell.length_c   1.000
_cell.angle_alpha   90.00
_cell.angle_beta   90.00
_cell.angle_gamma   90.00
#
_symmetry.space_group_name_H-M   'P 1'
#
loop_
_entity.id
_entity.type
_entity.pdbx_description
1 polymer ?
#
loop_
_entity_poly.entity_id
_entity_poly.type
_entity_poly.pdbx_seq_one_letter_code
_entity_poly.pdbx_strand_id
1 'polypeptide(L)'
;MKTILITGASGFIAPHVIKASLDKNLMVMGIDILDQNPEEKVVHKNYTFKKMDVRDLNLEIMKNVDYVLHLAFVTNIPNSIQNPVDTTKDNIDMTVFLLNLCVEAKVKKFLFPSTGSLYGNNPIPWNEDMMADPIEPYSFQKLSCEFACKAWYSCYDLPTTVFRFFQVYGENQRKDTAISKFIQSKKENKPITLVETTAQSSFRTGRRDFIYVKDLAEAVVKAAESNDTGKGEILNIGTGKATTVEDVANAIGGKITFIPRRKFEVEAHIADMKKTENLLDWKYKTEILEWVKSFSNQN
;
A
#
# COMPACT_ATOMS: atom_id res chain seq x y z
N MET A 1 6.58 -26.54 2.17
CA MET A 1 6.33 -25.28 1.43
C MET A 1 5.68 -24.34 2.41
N LYS A 2 6.10 -23.08 2.47
CA LYS A 2 5.51 -22.10 3.39
C LYS A 2 4.21 -21.53 2.80
N THR A 3 3.26 -21.17 3.66
CA THR A 3 1.96 -20.63 3.26
C THR A 3 1.82 -19.18 3.69
N ILE A 4 1.39 -18.32 2.77
CA ILE A 4 1.02 -16.93 3.06
C ILE A 4 -0.49 -16.73 2.89
N LEU A 5 -1.15 -16.20 3.93
CA LEU A 5 -2.52 -15.69 3.86
C LEU A 5 -2.48 -14.21 3.48
N ILE A 6 -3.25 -13.83 2.47
CA ILE A 6 -3.40 -12.45 2.01
C ILE A 6 -4.86 -12.04 2.15
N THR A 7 -5.15 -11.10 3.04
CA THR A 7 -6.49 -10.52 3.16
C THR A 7 -6.65 -9.34 2.19
N GLY A 8 -7.86 -9.01 1.78
CA GLY A 8 -8.08 -7.99 0.75
C GLY A 8 -7.58 -8.45 -0.64
N ALA A 9 -7.74 -9.75 -0.92
CA ALA A 9 -7.16 -10.43 -2.08
C ALA A 9 -7.76 -9.98 -3.43
N SER A 10 -8.89 -9.29 -3.42
CA SER A 10 -9.55 -8.70 -4.59
C SER A 10 -9.17 -7.22 -4.82
N GLY A 11 -8.31 -6.66 -3.94
CA GLY A 11 -7.82 -5.28 -4.05
C GLY A 11 -6.68 -5.13 -5.07
N PHE A 12 -6.32 -3.88 -5.36
CA PHE A 12 -5.31 -3.52 -6.38
C PHE A 12 -3.93 -4.16 -6.16
N ILE A 13 -3.41 -4.14 -4.93
CA ILE A 13 -2.04 -4.60 -4.62
C ILE A 13 -1.96 -6.13 -4.58
N ALA A 14 -3.01 -6.77 -4.09
CA ALA A 14 -3.01 -8.20 -3.77
C ALA A 14 -2.66 -9.11 -4.95
N PRO A 15 -3.22 -8.97 -6.18
CA PRO A 15 -2.87 -9.83 -7.31
C PRO A 15 -1.36 -9.84 -7.64
N HIS A 16 -0.68 -8.70 -7.45
CA HIS A 16 0.75 -8.57 -7.68
C HIS A 16 1.56 -9.28 -6.59
N VAL A 17 1.16 -9.16 -5.32
CA VAL A 17 1.81 -9.89 -4.21
C VAL A 17 1.53 -11.38 -4.29
N ILE A 18 0.32 -11.79 -4.70
CA ILE A 18 -0.01 -13.21 -4.95
C ILE A 18 0.95 -13.78 -6.00
N LYS A 19 1.10 -13.11 -7.14
CA LYS A 19 2.02 -13.55 -8.21
C LYS A 19 3.47 -13.62 -7.70
N ALA A 20 3.97 -12.57 -7.06
CA ALA A 20 5.32 -12.55 -6.50
C ALA A 20 5.55 -13.67 -5.45
N SER A 21 4.53 -13.99 -4.64
CA SER A 21 4.59 -15.11 -3.68
C SER A 21 4.66 -16.48 -4.35
N LEU A 22 3.87 -16.66 -5.42
CA LEU A 22 3.87 -17.89 -6.22
C LEU A 22 5.21 -18.09 -6.93
N ASP A 23 5.83 -17.03 -7.44
CA ASP A 23 7.16 -17.04 -8.06
C ASP A 23 8.26 -17.44 -7.06
N LYS A 24 8.03 -17.24 -5.76
CA LYS A 24 8.88 -17.72 -4.65
C LYS A 24 8.48 -19.11 -4.13
N ASN A 25 7.63 -19.83 -4.87
CA ASN A 25 7.13 -21.15 -4.49
C ASN A 25 6.39 -21.19 -3.14
N LEU A 26 5.71 -20.11 -2.75
CA LEU A 26 4.82 -20.14 -1.59
C LEU A 26 3.46 -20.74 -1.98
N MET A 27 2.81 -21.38 -1.02
CA MET A 27 1.36 -21.59 -1.08
C MET A 27 0.68 -20.27 -0.72
N VAL A 28 -0.34 -19.88 -1.47
CA VAL A 28 -1.04 -18.61 -1.24
C VAL A 28 -2.52 -18.87 -1.00
N MET A 29 -3.03 -18.34 0.10
CA MET A 29 -4.46 -18.26 0.40
C MET A 29 -4.90 -16.80 0.35
N GLY A 30 -5.78 -16.45 -0.59
CA GLY A 30 -6.40 -15.13 -0.66
C GLY A 30 -7.78 -15.14 -0.04
N ILE A 31 -8.13 -14.13 0.75
CA ILE A 31 -9.49 -13.91 1.24
C ILE A 31 -9.94 -12.48 0.98
N ASP A 32 -11.23 -12.34 0.67
CA ASP A 32 -11.89 -11.03 0.50
C ASP A 32 -13.40 -11.17 0.68
N ILE A 33 -14.06 -10.09 1.05
CA ILE A 33 -15.54 -10.02 1.07
C ILE A 33 -16.12 -9.88 -0.34
N LEU A 34 -15.31 -9.43 -1.30
CA LEU A 34 -15.66 -9.27 -2.72
C LEU A 34 -15.18 -10.47 -3.52
N ASP A 35 -15.83 -10.75 -4.62
CA ASP A 35 -15.33 -11.70 -5.62
C ASP A 35 -14.07 -11.14 -6.30
N GLN A 36 -13.20 -12.02 -6.78
CA GLN A 36 -12.06 -11.62 -7.59
C GLN A 36 -12.53 -10.99 -8.90
N ASN A 37 -11.88 -9.90 -9.30
CA ASN A 37 -12.08 -9.34 -10.62
C ASN A 37 -11.69 -10.39 -11.69
N PRO A 38 -12.60 -10.77 -12.61
CA PRO A 38 -12.31 -11.79 -13.62
C PRO A 38 -11.07 -11.49 -14.49
N GLU A 39 -10.80 -10.19 -14.75
CA GLU A 39 -9.66 -9.74 -15.57
C GLU A 39 -8.31 -9.88 -14.84
N GLU A 40 -8.35 -9.96 -13.50
CA GLU A 40 -7.16 -10.02 -12.63
C GLU A 40 -7.01 -11.36 -11.93
N LYS A 41 -7.94 -12.28 -12.17
CA LYS A 41 -8.01 -13.58 -11.52
C LYS A 41 -6.70 -14.36 -11.71
N VAL A 42 -6.03 -14.63 -10.60
CA VAL A 42 -4.86 -15.51 -10.61
C VAL A 42 -5.34 -16.96 -10.62
N VAL A 43 -4.86 -17.74 -11.58
CA VAL A 43 -5.11 -19.18 -11.66
C VAL A 43 -3.78 -19.91 -11.52
N HIS A 44 -3.59 -20.60 -10.41
CA HIS A 44 -2.36 -21.34 -10.15
C HIS A 44 -2.62 -22.48 -9.15
N LYS A 45 -1.94 -23.63 -9.31
CA LYS A 45 -2.13 -24.82 -8.45
C LYS A 45 -1.84 -24.58 -6.95
N ASN A 46 -0.99 -23.60 -6.64
CA ASN A 46 -0.61 -23.23 -5.28
C ASN A 46 -1.39 -22.01 -4.77
N TYR A 47 -2.45 -21.57 -5.44
CA TYR A 47 -3.29 -20.47 -5.02
C TYR A 47 -4.72 -20.94 -4.77
N THR A 48 -5.27 -20.54 -3.63
CA THR A 48 -6.68 -20.72 -3.30
C THR A 48 -7.30 -19.37 -2.92
N PHE A 49 -8.54 -19.13 -3.34
CA PHE A 49 -9.31 -17.95 -2.96
C PHE A 49 -10.56 -18.37 -2.20
N LYS A 50 -10.86 -17.67 -1.11
CA LYS A 50 -12.12 -17.82 -0.37
C LYS A 50 -12.79 -16.46 -0.22
N LYS A 51 -14.05 -16.38 -0.64
CA LYS A 51 -14.90 -15.20 -0.37
C LYS A 51 -15.38 -15.29 1.06
N MET A 52 -14.84 -14.45 1.94
CA MET A 52 -15.19 -14.41 3.36
C MET A 52 -14.72 -13.12 4.04
N ASP A 53 -15.35 -12.74 5.13
CA ASP A 53 -14.86 -11.66 5.99
C ASP A 53 -13.64 -12.13 6.79
N VAL A 54 -12.70 -11.22 7.05
CA VAL A 54 -11.53 -11.49 7.92
C VAL A 54 -11.97 -11.96 9.30
N ARG A 55 -13.08 -11.44 9.80
CA ARG A 55 -13.66 -11.78 11.12
C ARG A 55 -14.23 -13.19 11.20
N ASP A 56 -14.43 -13.87 10.07
CA ASP A 56 -14.85 -15.27 10.01
C ASP A 56 -13.68 -16.27 10.00
N LEU A 57 -12.42 -15.75 9.98
CA LEU A 57 -11.23 -16.57 10.11
C LEU A 57 -11.22 -17.28 11.48
N ASN A 58 -10.70 -18.50 11.51
CA ASN A 58 -10.57 -19.31 12.71
C ASN A 58 -9.30 -20.17 12.66
N LEU A 59 -8.99 -20.85 13.75
CA LEU A 59 -7.78 -21.66 13.89
C LEU A 59 -7.69 -22.80 12.87
N GLU A 60 -8.81 -23.35 12.42
CA GLU A 60 -8.81 -24.42 11.41
C GLU A 60 -8.33 -23.89 10.05
N ILE A 61 -8.81 -22.70 9.64
CA ILE A 61 -8.38 -22.02 8.39
C ILE A 61 -6.93 -21.58 8.50
N MET A 62 -6.51 -21.09 9.68
CA MET A 62 -5.15 -20.63 9.95
C MET A 62 -4.13 -21.75 10.11
N LYS A 63 -4.56 -23.00 10.17
CA LYS A 63 -3.67 -24.15 10.28
C LYS A 63 -2.69 -24.19 9.10
N ASN A 64 -1.40 -24.24 9.42
CA ASN A 64 -0.29 -24.19 8.46
C ASN A 64 -0.08 -22.86 7.73
N VAL A 65 -0.68 -21.75 8.17
CA VAL A 65 -0.34 -20.40 7.70
C VAL A 65 0.95 -19.96 8.39
N ASP A 66 1.99 -19.70 7.59
CA ASP A 66 3.28 -19.21 8.09
C ASP A 66 3.32 -17.69 8.15
N TYR A 67 2.75 -17.02 7.15
CA TYR A 67 2.77 -15.57 7.00
C TYR A 67 1.37 -15.03 6.79
N VAL A 68 1.10 -13.85 7.32
CA VAL A 68 -0.15 -13.10 7.07
C VAL A 68 0.20 -11.73 6.53
N LEU A 69 -0.33 -11.38 5.36
CA LEU A 69 -0.31 -10.02 4.81
C LEU A 69 -1.72 -9.44 4.90
N HIS A 70 -1.89 -8.40 5.72
CA HIS A 70 -3.20 -7.81 5.98
C HIS A 70 -3.49 -6.59 5.10
N LEU A 71 -3.93 -6.83 3.84
CA LEU A 71 -4.30 -5.78 2.89
C LEU A 71 -5.77 -5.33 3.01
N ALA A 72 -6.65 -6.14 3.62
CA ALA A 72 -8.05 -5.76 3.84
C ALA A 72 -8.13 -4.51 4.74
N PHE A 73 -8.63 -3.41 4.19
CA PHE A 73 -8.75 -2.13 4.90
C PHE A 73 -9.64 -1.18 4.12
N VAL A 74 -10.43 -0.37 4.79
CA VAL A 74 -11.18 0.73 4.15
C VAL A 74 -10.23 1.90 3.90
N THR A 75 -9.73 2.01 2.66
CA THR A 75 -8.62 2.92 2.30
C THR A 75 -9.06 4.24 1.67
N ASN A 76 -10.36 4.47 1.48
CA ASN A 76 -10.87 5.68 0.83
C ASN A 76 -10.90 6.84 1.83
N ILE A 77 -9.96 7.80 1.69
CA ILE A 77 -9.82 8.96 2.59
C ILE A 77 -11.12 9.78 2.66
N PRO A 78 -11.78 10.18 1.56
CA PRO A 78 -13.07 10.86 1.63
C PRO A 78 -14.12 10.09 2.44
N ASN A 79 -14.21 8.77 2.28
CA ASN A 79 -15.12 7.95 3.07
C ASN A 79 -14.76 7.95 4.56
N SER A 80 -13.46 7.89 4.91
CA SER A 80 -13.05 7.96 6.32
C SER A 80 -13.40 9.31 6.99
N ILE A 81 -13.42 10.40 6.22
CA ILE A 81 -13.84 11.73 6.71
C ILE A 81 -15.36 11.79 6.87
N GLN A 82 -16.12 11.18 5.95
CA GLN A 82 -17.59 11.19 6.00
C GLN A 82 -18.15 10.23 7.06
N ASN A 83 -17.51 9.06 7.24
CA ASN A 83 -17.93 7.98 8.13
C ASN A 83 -16.80 7.58 9.09
N PRO A 84 -16.28 8.51 9.94
CA PRO A 84 -15.08 8.25 10.73
C PRO A 84 -15.27 7.15 11.78
N VAL A 85 -16.44 7.04 12.40
CA VAL A 85 -16.71 6.04 13.45
C VAL A 85 -16.73 4.64 12.86
N ASP A 86 -17.51 4.42 11.80
CA ASP A 86 -17.67 3.09 11.19
C ASP A 86 -16.37 2.60 10.58
N THR A 87 -15.64 3.47 9.83
CA THR A 87 -14.36 3.10 9.24
C THR A 87 -13.29 2.84 10.28
N THR A 88 -13.31 3.57 11.43
CA THR A 88 -12.37 3.33 12.54
C THR A 88 -12.65 1.97 13.18
N LYS A 89 -13.91 1.67 13.46
CA LYS A 89 -14.31 0.39 14.01
C LYS A 89 -13.93 -0.76 13.08
N ASP A 90 -14.32 -0.69 11.82
CA ASP A 90 -14.02 -1.74 10.85
C ASP A 90 -12.51 -2.00 10.73
N ASN A 91 -11.72 -0.95 10.56
CA ASN A 91 -10.29 -1.08 10.29
C ASN A 91 -9.49 -1.54 11.53
N ILE A 92 -9.76 -0.97 12.69
CA ILE A 92 -8.98 -1.27 13.91
C ILE A 92 -9.42 -2.60 14.51
N ASP A 93 -10.73 -2.84 14.68
CA ASP A 93 -11.23 -4.08 15.27
C ASP A 93 -10.82 -5.31 14.44
N MET A 94 -10.94 -5.21 13.11
CA MET A 94 -10.52 -6.28 12.20
C MET A 94 -9.02 -6.56 12.31
N THR A 95 -8.18 -5.52 12.38
CA THR A 95 -6.73 -5.69 12.52
C THR A 95 -6.37 -6.33 13.87
N VAL A 96 -6.97 -5.86 14.96
CA VAL A 96 -6.73 -6.42 16.31
C VAL A 96 -7.22 -7.87 16.40
N PHE A 97 -8.39 -8.18 15.87
CA PHE A 97 -8.88 -9.55 15.77
C PHE A 97 -7.88 -10.47 15.06
N LEU A 98 -7.38 -10.03 13.88
CA LEU A 98 -6.46 -10.85 13.09
C LEU A 98 -5.09 -11.01 13.76
N LEU A 99 -4.57 -9.97 14.42
CA LEU A 99 -3.35 -10.05 15.22
C LEU A 99 -3.49 -11.11 16.33
N ASN A 100 -4.61 -11.10 17.08
CA ASN A 100 -4.86 -12.08 18.13
C ASN A 100 -4.93 -13.51 17.58
N LEU A 101 -5.66 -13.70 16.48
CA LEU A 101 -5.78 -14.99 15.82
C LEU A 101 -4.41 -15.49 15.31
N CYS A 102 -3.52 -14.59 14.86
CA CYS A 102 -2.15 -14.93 14.45
C CYS A 102 -1.30 -15.44 15.64
N VAL A 103 -1.47 -14.87 16.84
CA VAL A 103 -0.81 -15.38 18.06
C VAL A 103 -1.28 -16.79 18.37
N GLU A 104 -2.60 -17.02 18.41
CA GLU A 104 -3.19 -18.34 18.70
C GLU A 104 -2.78 -19.40 17.67
N ALA A 105 -2.71 -19.02 16.39
CA ALA A 105 -2.30 -19.88 15.28
C ALA A 105 -0.78 -20.05 15.16
N LYS A 106 0.01 -19.35 15.98
CA LYS A 106 1.49 -19.35 15.94
C LYS A 106 2.06 -18.99 14.58
N VAL A 107 1.49 -17.95 13.95
CA VAL A 107 1.96 -17.39 12.69
C VAL A 107 3.39 -16.89 12.85
N LYS A 108 4.25 -17.19 11.88
CA LYS A 108 5.69 -16.85 11.93
C LYS A 108 5.96 -15.36 11.67
N LYS A 109 5.09 -14.68 10.92
CA LYS A 109 5.18 -13.23 10.70
C LYS A 109 3.87 -12.63 10.22
N PHE A 110 3.51 -11.51 10.84
CA PHE A 110 2.41 -10.65 10.43
C PHE A 110 2.95 -9.41 9.72
N LEU A 111 2.42 -9.12 8.53
CA LEU A 111 2.85 -8.05 7.65
C LEU A 111 1.70 -7.05 7.51
N PHE A 112 1.94 -5.80 7.90
CA PHE A 112 0.90 -4.77 7.90
C PHE A 112 1.23 -3.62 6.94
N PRO A 113 0.48 -3.47 5.83
CA PRO A 113 0.56 -2.31 4.97
C PRO A 113 -0.01 -1.05 5.63
N SER A 114 0.85 -0.13 5.97
CA SER A 114 0.55 1.21 6.42
C SER A 114 0.71 2.23 5.27
N THR A 115 0.90 3.49 5.55
CA THR A 115 0.91 4.58 4.55
C THR A 115 1.92 5.67 4.88
N GLY A 116 2.55 6.25 3.86
CA GLY A 116 3.34 7.47 4.01
C GLY A 116 2.53 8.71 4.40
N SER A 117 1.19 8.68 4.27
CA SER A 117 0.33 9.79 4.71
C SER A 117 0.44 10.08 6.20
N LEU A 118 0.94 9.13 7.00
CA LEU A 118 1.19 9.29 8.44
C LEU A 118 2.19 10.39 8.78
N TYR A 119 3.08 10.71 7.85
CA TYR A 119 4.11 11.72 8.11
C TYR A 119 3.55 13.15 8.08
N GLY A 120 2.37 13.37 7.48
CA GLY A 120 1.68 14.65 7.49
C GLY A 120 2.55 15.78 6.94
N ASN A 121 2.80 16.79 7.79
CA ASN A 121 3.57 17.98 7.43
C ASN A 121 5.05 17.93 7.85
N ASN A 122 5.57 16.78 8.21
CA ASN A 122 6.98 16.62 8.55
C ASN A 122 7.91 17.03 7.39
N PRO A 123 9.15 17.51 7.68
CA PRO A 123 10.12 17.82 6.65
C PRO A 123 10.56 16.57 5.88
N ILE A 124 10.71 16.70 4.56
CA ILE A 124 11.17 15.62 3.68
C ILE A 124 12.72 15.57 3.60
N PRO A 125 13.35 14.40 3.31
CA PRO A 125 12.73 13.07 3.13
C PRO A 125 12.24 12.46 4.46
N TRP A 126 11.16 11.70 4.41
CA TRP A 126 10.55 11.08 5.58
C TRP A 126 11.22 9.77 5.97
N ASN A 127 11.76 9.69 7.18
CA ASN A 127 12.31 8.46 7.76
C ASN A 127 11.37 7.88 8.83
N GLU A 128 11.54 6.61 9.16
CA GLU A 128 10.64 5.86 10.02
C GLU A 128 10.69 6.28 11.50
N ASP A 129 11.75 7.00 11.92
CA ASP A 129 11.93 7.49 13.30
C ASP A 129 11.22 8.83 13.54
N MET A 130 10.71 9.48 12.48
CA MET A 130 9.93 10.70 12.61
C MET A 130 8.62 10.42 13.33
N MET A 131 8.23 11.37 14.21
CA MET A 131 6.93 11.33 14.85
C MET A 131 5.83 11.42 13.78
N ALA A 132 4.87 10.51 13.83
CA ALA A 132 3.73 10.55 12.93
C ALA A 132 2.83 11.77 13.24
N ASP A 133 2.36 12.42 12.18
CA ASP A 133 1.46 13.60 12.22
C ASP A 133 0.22 13.32 11.36
N PRO A 134 -0.68 12.37 11.77
CA PRO A 134 -1.86 12.01 11.00
C PRO A 134 -2.85 13.17 10.96
N ILE A 135 -3.18 13.64 9.76
CA ILE A 135 -4.03 14.83 9.54
C ILE A 135 -5.49 14.48 9.16
N GLU A 136 -5.83 13.18 9.04
CA GLU A 136 -7.17 12.72 8.69
C GLU A 136 -7.44 11.31 9.26
N PRO A 137 -8.73 10.85 9.34
CA PRO A 137 -9.11 9.62 10.04
C PRO A 137 -8.43 8.35 9.50
N TYR A 138 -8.23 8.21 8.19
CA TYR A 138 -7.56 7.06 7.61
C TYR A 138 -6.11 6.92 8.10
N SER A 139 -5.34 8.03 8.12
CA SER A 139 -3.97 8.04 8.65
C SER A 139 -3.96 7.70 10.14
N PHE A 140 -4.89 8.24 10.93
CA PHE A 140 -5.06 7.88 12.34
C PHE A 140 -5.33 6.38 12.52
N GLN A 141 -6.22 5.80 11.72
CA GLN A 141 -6.55 4.37 11.78
C GLN A 141 -5.31 3.52 11.46
N LYS A 142 -4.54 3.87 10.43
CA LYS A 142 -3.29 3.20 10.09
C LYS A 142 -2.26 3.28 11.22
N LEU A 143 -2.07 4.47 11.81
CA LEU A 143 -1.18 4.66 12.95
C LEU A 143 -1.58 3.81 14.16
N SER A 144 -2.87 3.76 14.47
CA SER A 144 -3.39 2.91 15.56
C SER A 144 -3.05 1.44 15.34
N CYS A 145 -3.17 0.95 14.09
CA CYS A 145 -2.80 -0.41 13.74
C CYS A 145 -1.27 -0.64 13.74
N GLU A 146 -0.43 0.35 13.41
CA GLU A 146 1.02 0.26 13.59
C GLU A 146 1.38 0.03 15.08
N PHE A 147 0.75 0.81 15.98
CA PHE A 147 0.94 0.61 17.42
C PHE A 147 0.41 -0.74 17.90
N ALA A 148 -0.70 -1.24 17.36
CA ALA A 148 -1.17 -2.59 17.64
C ALA A 148 -0.13 -3.64 17.21
N CYS A 149 0.43 -3.56 16.01
CA CYS A 149 1.49 -4.46 15.56
C CYS A 149 2.69 -4.46 16.52
N LYS A 150 3.14 -3.28 16.95
CA LYS A 150 4.23 -3.14 17.91
C LYS A 150 3.89 -3.75 19.27
N ALA A 151 2.67 -3.53 19.76
CA ALA A 151 2.21 -4.07 21.04
C ALA A 151 2.13 -5.60 21.00
N TRP A 152 1.61 -6.19 19.92
CA TRP A 152 1.55 -7.64 19.76
C TRP A 152 2.93 -8.29 19.64
N TYR A 153 3.86 -7.63 18.97
CA TYR A 153 5.26 -8.06 19.00
C TYR A 153 5.84 -8.06 20.42
N SER A 154 5.63 -6.98 21.18
CA SER A 154 6.24 -6.82 22.51
C SER A 154 5.60 -7.67 23.59
N CYS A 155 4.29 -7.94 23.51
CA CYS A 155 3.52 -8.61 24.57
C CYS A 155 3.28 -10.09 24.31
N TYR A 156 3.24 -10.49 23.02
CA TYR A 156 2.85 -11.83 22.61
C TYR A 156 3.90 -12.51 21.73
N ASP A 157 5.07 -11.89 21.54
CA ASP A 157 6.16 -12.41 20.69
C ASP A 157 5.72 -12.71 19.25
N LEU A 158 4.64 -12.05 18.75
CA LEU A 158 4.23 -12.18 17.36
C LEU A 158 5.17 -11.36 16.48
N PRO A 159 5.98 -12.00 15.60
CA PRO A 159 6.83 -11.23 14.71
C PRO A 159 5.98 -10.37 13.76
N THR A 160 6.20 -9.04 13.78
CA THR A 160 5.46 -8.08 12.95
C THR A 160 6.41 -7.20 12.16
N THR A 161 6.03 -6.87 10.92
CA THR A 161 6.68 -5.87 10.07
C THR A 161 5.62 -4.95 9.49
N VAL A 162 5.81 -3.65 9.63
CA VAL A 162 4.91 -2.63 9.11
C VAL A 162 5.55 -1.96 7.89
N PHE A 163 4.76 -1.73 6.85
CA PHE A 163 5.22 -1.04 5.64
C PHE A 163 4.48 0.27 5.46
N ARG A 164 5.15 1.39 5.46
CA ARG A 164 4.59 2.67 5.04
C ARG A 164 4.73 2.80 3.53
N PHE A 165 3.68 2.43 2.80
CA PHE A 165 3.64 2.55 1.35
C PHE A 165 3.52 4.01 0.93
N PHE A 166 4.36 4.40 -0.03
CA PHE A 166 4.24 5.69 -0.71
C PHE A 166 3.22 5.58 -1.85
N GLN A 167 3.27 6.45 -2.84
CA GLN A 167 2.23 6.50 -3.87
C GLN A 167 2.33 5.29 -4.83
N VAL A 168 1.57 4.25 -4.56
CA VAL A 168 1.56 3.01 -5.37
C VAL A 168 0.86 3.25 -6.70
N TYR A 169 1.48 2.81 -7.80
CA TYR A 169 0.91 2.85 -9.14
C TYR A 169 1.17 1.54 -9.89
N GLY A 170 0.42 1.30 -10.95
CA GLY A 170 0.59 0.12 -11.80
C GLY A 170 -0.67 -0.26 -12.58
N GLU A 171 -0.59 -1.38 -13.26
CA GLU A 171 -1.71 -1.96 -13.98
C GLU A 171 -2.86 -2.26 -13.01
N ASN A 172 -4.08 -2.04 -13.45
CA ASN A 172 -5.31 -2.28 -12.70
C ASN A 172 -5.45 -1.46 -11.41
N GLN A 173 -4.70 -0.36 -11.28
CA GLN A 173 -4.90 0.56 -10.16
C GLN A 173 -6.31 1.13 -10.18
N ARG A 174 -6.81 1.50 -9.00
CA ARG A 174 -8.16 2.03 -8.83
C ARG A 174 -8.42 3.23 -9.74
N LYS A 175 -9.64 3.29 -10.30
CA LYS A 175 -10.06 4.35 -11.24
C LYS A 175 -10.08 5.77 -10.63
N ASP A 176 -10.09 5.86 -9.29
CA ASP A 176 -10.10 7.13 -8.56
C ASP A 176 -8.69 7.72 -8.29
N THR A 177 -7.61 6.98 -8.63
CA THR A 177 -6.25 7.50 -8.52
C THR A 177 -5.95 8.59 -9.54
N ALA A 178 -4.97 9.47 -9.23
CA ALA A 178 -4.60 10.57 -10.12
C ALA A 178 -4.17 10.06 -11.50
N ILE A 179 -3.28 9.07 -11.55
CA ILE A 179 -2.77 8.50 -12.81
C ILE A 179 -3.90 7.91 -13.64
N SER A 180 -4.81 7.12 -13.03
CA SER A 180 -5.97 6.57 -13.74
C SER A 180 -6.86 7.65 -14.33
N LYS A 181 -7.13 8.71 -13.55
CA LYS A 181 -7.92 9.86 -14.03
C LYS A 181 -7.23 10.60 -15.17
N PHE A 182 -5.92 10.73 -15.14
CA PHE A 182 -5.17 11.40 -16.21
C PHE A 182 -5.24 10.58 -17.52
N ILE A 183 -5.01 9.27 -17.43
CA ILE A 183 -5.13 8.36 -18.58
C ILE A 183 -6.56 8.41 -19.13
N GLN A 184 -7.58 8.37 -18.28
CA GLN A 184 -8.97 8.44 -18.69
C GLN A 184 -9.30 9.79 -19.37
N SER A 185 -8.82 10.91 -18.79
CA SER A 185 -9.02 12.24 -19.41
C SER A 185 -8.40 12.30 -20.81
N LYS A 186 -7.19 11.75 -20.99
CA LYS A 186 -6.55 11.67 -22.32
C LYS A 186 -7.40 10.85 -23.30
N LYS A 187 -7.87 9.66 -22.89
CA LYS A 187 -8.72 8.79 -23.75
C LYS A 187 -10.03 9.48 -24.16
N GLU A 188 -10.60 10.27 -23.27
CA GLU A 188 -11.84 11.02 -23.52
C GLU A 188 -11.61 12.39 -24.20
N ASN A 189 -10.38 12.73 -24.60
CA ASN A 189 -10.00 14.04 -25.10
C ASN A 189 -10.40 15.20 -24.19
N LYS A 190 -10.43 14.97 -22.87
CA LYS A 190 -10.68 15.95 -21.83
C LYS A 190 -9.38 16.49 -21.25
N PRO A 191 -9.36 17.72 -20.71
CA PRO A 191 -8.18 18.23 -20.04
C PRO A 191 -7.84 17.40 -18.78
N ILE A 192 -6.55 17.13 -18.57
CA ILE A 192 -6.02 16.63 -17.32
C ILE A 192 -6.01 17.78 -16.33
N THR A 193 -6.71 17.63 -15.19
CA THR A 193 -6.80 18.66 -14.16
C THR A 193 -5.76 18.44 -13.08
N LEU A 194 -4.88 19.42 -12.87
CA LEU A 194 -3.84 19.43 -11.85
C LEU A 194 -4.15 20.42 -10.74
N VAL A 195 -3.74 20.10 -9.52
CA VAL A 195 -3.86 20.97 -8.35
C VAL A 195 -2.55 21.73 -8.18
N GLU A 196 -2.63 23.06 -8.09
CA GLU A 196 -1.47 23.91 -7.85
C GLU A 196 -0.99 23.82 -6.40
N THR A 197 0.29 24.07 -6.18
CA THR A 197 0.89 24.23 -4.86
C THR A 197 0.67 25.65 -4.33
N THR A 198 1.40 26.06 -3.29
CA THR A 198 1.39 27.45 -2.80
C THR A 198 2.19 28.37 -3.72
N ALA A 199 1.88 29.65 -3.70
CA ALA A 199 2.63 30.66 -4.47
C ALA A 199 4.12 30.77 -4.07
N GLN A 200 4.47 30.27 -2.87
CA GLN A 200 5.84 30.25 -2.35
C GLN A 200 6.62 29.00 -2.79
N SER A 201 5.94 28.01 -3.33
CA SER A 201 6.61 26.79 -3.82
C SER A 201 7.40 27.04 -5.11
N SER A 202 8.56 26.42 -5.22
CA SER A 202 9.32 26.40 -6.48
C SER A 202 8.74 25.43 -7.52
N PHE A 203 7.72 24.64 -7.14
CA PHE A 203 7.03 23.67 -8.00
C PHE A 203 5.57 24.07 -8.16
N ARG A 204 5.08 24.05 -9.39
CA ARG A 204 3.69 24.37 -9.68
C ARG A 204 2.71 23.32 -9.14
N THR A 205 3.09 22.06 -9.14
CA THR A 205 2.27 20.95 -8.63
C THR A 205 3.00 20.18 -7.53
N GLY A 206 2.23 19.45 -6.72
CA GLY A 206 2.79 18.60 -5.68
C GLY A 206 3.75 17.54 -6.25
N ARG A 207 4.71 17.14 -5.42
CA ARG A 207 5.68 16.08 -5.73
C ARG A 207 5.33 14.81 -4.97
N ARG A 208 5.45 13.69 -5.63
CA ARG A 208 5.13 12.38 -5.02
C ARG A 208 6.26 11.39 -5.29
N ASP A 209 6.52 10.56 -4.31
CA ASP A 209 7.33 9.36 -4.44
C ASP A 209 6.42 8.24 -4.94
N PHE A 210 6.59 7.87 -6.20
CA PHE A 210 5.76 6.87 -6.87
C PHE A 210 6.47 5.52 -6.88
N ILE A 211 5.87 4.51 -6.26
CA ILE A 211 6.39 3.14 -6.24
C ILE A 211 5.54 2.22 -7.13
N TYR A 212 6.21 1.49 -8.01
CA TYR A 212 5.54 0.52 -8.89
C TYR A 212 5.05 -0.69 -8.10
N VAL A 213 3.83 -1.10 -8.35
CA VAL A 213 3.16 -2.14 -7.57
C VAL A 213 3.88 -3.50 -7.59
N LYS A 214 4.56 -3.86 -8.70
CA LYS A 214 5.34 -5.11 -8.75
C LYS A 214 6.63 -5.02 -7.97
N ASP A 215 7.30 -3.87 -7.98
CA ASP A 215 8.50 -3.64 -7.16
C ASP A 215 8.14 -3.69 -5.67
N LEU A 216 7.02 -3.05 -5.30
CA LEU A 216 6.46 -3.13 -3.94
C LEU A 216 6.14 -4.58 -3.55
N ALA A 217 5.49 -5.35 -4.43
CA ALA A 217 5.15 -6.75 -4.17
C ALA A 217 6.40 -7.60 -3.90
N GLU A 218 7.48 -7.38 -4.66
CA GLU A 218 8.76 -8.05 -4.45
C GLU A 218 9.35 -7.72 -3.07
N ALA A 219 9.32 -6.43 -2.64
CA ALA A 219 9.78 -6.01 -1.32
C ALA A 219 9.00 -6.68 -0.19
N VAL A 220 7.67 -6.72 -0.29
CA VAL A 220 6.80 -7.33 0.72
C VAL A 220 7.07 -8.84 0.85
N VAL A 221 7.20 -9.56 -0.26
CA VAL A 221 7.49 -11.01 -0.22
C VAL A 221 8.90 -11.26 0.32
N LYS A 222 9.88 -10.44 -0.06
CA LYS A 222 11.25 -10.52 0.49
C LYS A 222 11.25 -10.32 2.00
N ALA A 223 10.50 -9.34 2.52
CA ALA A 223 10.35 -9.13 3.95
C ALA A 223 9.64 -10.29 4.66
N ALA A 224 8.63 -10.92 4.03
CA ALA A 224 7.97 -12.09 4.60
C ALA A 224 8.95 -13.23 4.88
N GLU A 225 9.88 -13.46 3.98
CA GLU A 225 10.85 -14.57 4.06
C GLU A 225 12.16 -14.23 4.81
N SER A 226 12.51 -12.94 4.93
CA SER A 226 13.75 -12.47 5.57
C SER A 226 13.75 -12.78 7.08
N ASN A 227 14.88 -13.20 7.61
CA ASN A 227 15.11 -13.33 9.07
C ASN A 227 15.48 -12.00 9.73
N ASP A 228 15.79 -10.97 8.96
CA ASP A 228 16.18 -9.65 9.45
C ASP A 228 14.97 -8.77 9.79
N THR A 229 13.77 -9.18 9.37
CA THR A 229 12.49 -8.52 9.65
C THR A 229 11.61 -9.35 10.59
N GLY A 230 10.54 -8.75 11.12
CA GLY A 230 9.65 -9.39 12.10
C GLY A 230 9.95 -8.98 13.54
N LYS A 231 10.66 -7.86 13.75
CA LYS A 231 11.06 -7.35 15.09
C LYS A 231 10.22 -6.14 15.52
N GLY A 232 9.01 -6.02 14.98
CA GLY A 232 8.12 -4.87 15.23
C GLY A 232 8.57 -3.60 14.50
N GLU A 233 9.43 -3.73 13.50
CA GLU A 233 9.97 -2.60 12.76
C GLU A 233 8.98 -2.03 11.73
N ILE A 234 9.19 -0.75 11.42
CA ILE A 234 8.52 -0.03 10.35
C ILE A 234 9.52 0.17 9.22
N LEU A 235 9.08 -0.03 7.97
CA LEU A 235 9.85 0.15 6.75
C LEU A 235 9.10 1.04 5.76
N ASN A 236 9.74 2.07 5.24
CA ASN A 236 9.22 2.82 4.11
C ASN A 236 9.33 2.00 2.82
N ILE A 237 8.29 1.99 2.00
CA ILE A 237 8.33 1.39 0.66
C ILE A 237 7.97 2.46 -0.36
N GLY A 238 8.99 3.01 -0.95
CA GLY A 238 8.99 4.06 -1.97
C GLY A 238 10.20 3.93 -2.88
N THR A 239 10.56 5.02 -3.54
CA THR A 239 11.75 5.10 -4.40
C THR A 239 12.83 6.04 -3.84
N GLY A 240 12.47 6.90 -2.90
CA GLY A 240 13.32 8.01 -2.43
C GLY A 240 13.43 9.16 -3.45
N LYS A 241 12.66 9.12 -4.54
CA LYS A 241 12.66 10.14 -5.58
C LYS A 241 11.33 10.89 -5.63
N ALA A 242 11.43 12.19 -5.85
CA ALA A 242 10.28 13.06 -6.02
C ALA A 242 10.02 13.31 -7.52
N THR A 243 8.83 12.95 -7.99
CA THR A 243 8.34 13.29 -9.33
C THR A 243 7.16 14.24 -9.19
N THR A 244 7.11 15.33 -9.96
CA THR A 244 5.98 16.25 -9.93
C THR A 244 4.75 15.58 -10.59
N VAL A 245 3.57 15.92 -10.09
CA VAL A 245 2.32 15.42 -10.71
C VAL A 245 2.19 15.98 -12.14
N GLU A 246 2.76 17.15 -12.41
CA GLU A 246 2.82 17.77 -13.74
C GLU A 246 3.71 16.97 -14.71
N ASP A 247 4.90 16.49 -14.26
CA ASP A 247 5.76 15.63 -15.11
C ASP A 247 5.05 14.33 -15.50
N VAL A 248 4.31 13.73 -14.57
CA VAL A 248 3.51 12.53 -14.86
C VAL A 248 2.41 12.85 -15.88
N ALA A 249 1.69 13.96 -15.73
CA ALA A 249 0.66 14.37 -16.67
C ALA A 249 1.24 14.68 -18.07
N ASN A 250 2.38 15.37 -18.13
CA ASN A 250 3.10 15.63 -19.39
C ASN A 250 3.56 14.34 -20.07
N ALA A 251 4.05 13.36 -19.30
CA ALA A 251 4.44 12.05 -19.84
C ALA A 251 3.25 11.25 -20.41
N ILE A 252 2.06 11.37 -19.80
CA ILE A 252 0.82 10.80 -20.34
C ILE A 252 0.43 11.54 -21.63
N GLY A 253 0.60 12.85 -21.65
CA GLY A 253 0.20 13.73 -22.76
C GLY A 253 -1.27 14.11 -22.72
N GLY A 254 -1.62 15.15 -23.45
CA GLY A 254 -2.96 15.73 -23.51
C GLY A 254 -2.97 17.19 -23.00
N LYS A 255 -4.14 17.81 -23.08
CA LYS A 255 -4.32 19.20 -22.60
C LYS A 255 -4.35 19.22 -21.09
N ILE A 256 -3.58 20.10 -20.47
CA ILE A 256 -3.53 20.27 -19.01
C ILE A 256 -4.25 21.54 -18.60
N THR A 257 -4.99 21.49 -17.49
CA THR A 257 -5.60 22.63 -16.81
C THR A 257 -5.23 22.58 -15.34
N PHE A 258 -5.24 23.76 -14.69
CA PHE A 258 -4.86 23.87 -13.29
C PHE A 258 -6.04 24.40 -12.48
N ILE A 259 -6.14 23.91 -11.24
CA ILE A 259 -7.11 24.40 -10.24
C ILE A 259 -6.35 24.79 -8.95
N PRO A 260 -6.91 25.71 -8.16
CA PRO A 260 -6.30 26.15 -6.91
C PRO A 260 -6.04 24.99 -5.93
N ARG A 261 -5.05 25.20 -5.05
CA ARG A 261 -4.67 24.28 -3.98
C ARG A 261 -5.87 23.90 -3.09
N ARG A 262 -5.94 22.62 -2.71
CA ARG A 262 -6.90 22.11 -1.73
C ARG A 262 -6.40 22.34 -0.31
N LYS A 263 -7.34 22.44 0.66
CA LYS A 263 -7.04 22.80 2.06
C LYS A 263 -6.01 21.90 2.75
N PHE A 264 -5.99 20.61 2.46
CA PHE A 264 -5.11 19.62 3.11
C PHE A 264 -4.10 18.99 2.15
N GLU A 265 -3.73 19.70 1.09
CA GLU A 265 -2.75 19.20 0.12
C GLU A 265 -1.33 19.32 0.69
N VAL A 266 -0.65 18.17 0.86
CA VAL A 266 0.77 18.14 1.22
C VAL A 266 1.61 18.37 -0.05
N GLU A 267 2.62 19.24 0.03
CA GLU A 267 3.41 19.64 -1.15
C GLU A 267 4.29 18.50 -1.67
N ALA A 268 4.92 17.74 -0.79
CA ALA A 268 5.82 16.68 -1.20
C ALA A 268 5.73 15.45 -0.29
N HIS A 269 5.79 14.27 -0.91
CA HIS A 269 5.94 12.99 -0.24
C HIS A 269 7.20 12.32 -0.78
N ILE A 270 8.22 12.15 0.05
CA ILE A 270 9.51 11.53 -0.34
C ILE A 270 9.98 10.65 0.80
N ALA A 271 10.22 9.36 0.51
CA ALA A 271 10.75 8.40 1.46
C ALA A 271 12.27 8.58 1.68
N ASP A 272 12.74 8.39 2.90
CA ASP A 272 14.11 7.89 3.12
C ASP A 272 14.05 6.36 3.05
N MET A 273 14.81 5.80 2.11
CA MET A 273 14.79 4.36 1.82
C MET A 273 15.93 3.57 2.47
N LYS A 274 16.84 4.24 3.19
CA LYS A 274 18.07 3.63 3.73
C LYS A 274 17.80 2.41 4.60
N LYS A 275 16.80 2.47 5.47
CA LYS A 275 16.46 1.36 6.37
C LYS A 275 15.97 0.14 5.59
N THR A 276 15.07 0.34 4.66
CA THR A 276 14.51 -0.71 3.82
C THR A 276 15.57 -1.32 2.89
N GLU A 277 16.39 -0.51 2.24
CA GLU A 277 17.49 -0.98 1.39
C GLU A 277 18.47 -1.86 2.17
N ASN A 278 18.85 -1.43 3.39
CA ASN A 278 19.79 -2.18 4.22
C ASN A 278 19.21 -3.49 4.76
N LEU A 279 17.96 -3.48 5.25
CA LEU A 279 17.35 -4.68 5.85
C LEU A 279 16.89 -5.70 4.82
N LEU A 280 16.46 -5.24 3.65
CA LEU A 280 15.93 -6.14 2.62
C LEU A 280 16.92 -6.39 1.48
N ASP A 281 18.06 -5.68 1.42
CA ASP A 281 18.91 -5.69 0.22
C ASP A 281 18.06 -5.61 -1.05
N TRP A 282 17.20 -4.59 -1.11
CA TRP A 282 16.21 -4.40 -2.15
C TRP A 282 16.18 -2.95 -2.62
N LYS A 283 16.01 -2.77 -3.92
CA LYS A 283 15.81 -1.47 -4.57
C LYS A 283 14.70 -1.58 -5.61
N TYR A 284 13.94 -0.49 -5.77
CA TYR A 284 12.96 -0.41 -6.85
C TYR A 284 13.67 -0.46 -8.23
N LYS A 285 12.93 -0.84 -9.26
CA LYS A 285 13.47 -1.05 -10.62
C LYS A 285 12.76 -0.21 -11.66
N THR A 286 11.51 0.20 -11.41
CA THR A 286 10.63 0.80 -12.40
C THR A 286 10.43 2.28 -12.17
N GLU A 287 10.84 3.10 -13.14
CA GLU A 287 10.65 4.56 -13.11
C GLU A 287 9.24 4.93 -13.61
N ILE A 288 8.55 5.78 -12.85
CA ILE A 288 7.16 6.18 -13.16
C ILE A 288 7.02 6.79 -14.56
N LEU A 289 7.91 7.67 -14.96
CA LEU A 289 7.81 8.36 -16.24
C LEU A 289 8.00 7.43 -17.44
N GLU A 290 8.83 6.40 -17.30
CA GLU A 290 9.04 5.37 -18.33
C GLU A 290 7.78 4.47 -18.42
N TRP A 291 7.28 4.01 -17.28
CA TRP A 291 6.09 3.18 -17.22
C TRP A 291 4.86 3.89 -17.82
N VAL A 292 4.63 5.14 -17.44
CA VAL A 292 3.49 5.92 -17.94
C VAL A 292 3.56 6.11 -19.44
N LYS A 293 4.73 6.40 -20.03
CA LYS A 293 4.92 6.53 -21.48
C LYS A 293 4.60 5.22 -22.20
N SER A 294 5.11 4.09 -21.69
CA SER A 294 4.86 2.78 -22.30
C SER A 294 3.39 2.38 -22.20
N PHE A 295 2.76 2.56 -21.04
CA PHE A 295 1.37 2.20 -20.79
C PHE A 295 0.38 3.06 -21.57
N SER A 296 0.64 4.37 -21.67
CA SER A 296 -0.24 5.29 -22.40
C SER A 296 -0.19 5.16 -23.92
N ASN A 297 0.84 4.47 -24.46
CA ASN A 297 0.97 4.18 -25.88
C ASN A 297 0.32 2.84 -26.28
N GLN A 298 0.06 1.95 -25.33
CA GLN A 298 -0.55 0.63 -25.56
C GLN A 298 -2.08 0.63 -25.36
N ASN A 299 -2.63 1.65 -24.74
CA ASN A 299 -4.03 1.81 -24.39
C ASN A 299 -4.61 3.13 -24.91
#